data_248e0ce19411d6871bed3393c3ade977
#
_entry.id   248e0ce19411d6871bed3393c3ade977
#
_cell.length_a   1.000
_cell.length_b   1.000
_cell.length_c   1.000
_cell.angle_alpha   90.00
_cell.angle_beta   90.00
_cell.angle_gamma   90.00
#
_symmetry.space_group_name_H-M   'P 1'
#
loop_
_entity.id
_entity.type
_entity.pdbx_description
1 polymer ?
#
loop_
_entity_poly.entity_id
_entity_poly.type
_entity_poly.pdbx_seq_one_letter_code
_entity_poly.pdbx_strand_id
1 'polypeptide(L)'
;MGTEQQDWRDQGTGPTTGRGNAIAIALVLPVLLVVSWAVQIGAYLARDFGSMDDRLGAGGVLARLVIGAVLAVGIPVVVLVVQVRARRREPRHSLVAVVAAIVVLVIAVPWNGLVLTSQVRSVAADARRWAQPATAAERHFADGDARATLERIGDRTVRILGGDRKSAYRDGQRAGGAYSEECRLSNAHQGVRWRYWYHPGEYTDEHGKELLPEDHTLIEGANRDVAGVRAYWESEGIDARSEADMVADQISPTADWLESTSSYTRPGPDVDLSTICLVR
;
A
#
# COMPACT_ATOMS: atom_id res chain seq x y z
N MET A 1 -28.11 -61.74 64.85
CA MET A 1 -28.47 -61.25 63.53
C MET A 1 -28.03 -59.82 63.48
N GLY A 2 -26.80 -59.63 63.04
CA GLY A 2 -26.21 -58.33 62.90
C GLY A 2 -26.28 -57.92 61.41
N THR A 3 -26.94 -56.83 61.15
CA THR A 3 -27.02 -56.23 59.84
C THR A 3 -25.76 -55.38 59.59
N GLU A 4 -24.85 -55.91 58.77
CA GLU A 4 -23.76 -55.10 58.12
C GLU A 4 -24.41 -54.12 57.16
N GLN A 5 -24.56 -52.88 57.57
CA GLN A 5 -24.86 -51.76 56.72
C GLN A 5 -23.53 -51.32 56.08
N GLN A 6 -23.27 -51.81 54.89
CA GLN A 6 -22.14 -51.41 54.06
C GLN A 6 -22.24 -49.93 53.73
N ASP A 7 -21.30 -49.16 54.25
CA ASP A 7 -21.10 -47.74 54.01
C ASP A 7 -20.43 -47.52 52.61
N TRP A 8 -21.27 -47.37 51.58
CA TRP A 8 -20.88 -47.14 50.18
C TRP A 8 -20.75 -45.67 49.84
N ARG A 9 -20.66 -44.76 50.83
CA ARG A 9 -20.75 -43.33 50.57
C ARG A 9 -19.43 -42.59 50.33
N ASP A 10 -18.28 -43.21 50.43
CA ASP A 10 -17.00 -42.56 50.30
C ASP A 10 -16.11 -43.06 49.17
N GLN A 11 -16.70 -43.57 48.08
CA GLN A 11 -15.93 -43.78 46.86
C GLN A 11 -15.97 -42.56 45.96
N GLY A 12 -15.07 -41.63 46.26
CA GLY A 12 -14.26 -40.99 45.25
C GLY A 12 -14.93 -40.02 44.30
N THR A 13 -15.22 -38.84 44.75
CA THR A 13 -14.95 -37.70 43.87
C THR A 13 -13.54 -37.21 44.17
N GLY A 14 -12.56 -38.03 43.79
CA GLY A 14 -11.14 -37.65 43.83
C GLY A 14 -10.84 -36.51 42.88
N PRO A 15 -9.76 -35.78 43.07
CA PRO A 15 -9.45 -34.49 42.47
C PRO A 15 -9.04 -34.62 40.98
N THR A 16 -9.94 -35.06 40.11
CA THR A 16 -9.71 -35.12 38.65
C THR A 16 -9.91 -33.76 37.98
N THR A 17 -10.58 -32.83 38.63
CA THR A 17 -10.88 -31.49 38.09
C THR A 17 -9.63 -30.63 37.88
N GLY A 18 -8.60 -30.74 38.71
CA GLY A 18 -7.38 -29.92 38.59
C GLY A 18 -6.50 -30.32 37.41
N ARG A 19 -6.45 -31.61 37.02
CA ARG A 19 -5.66 -32.09 35.90
C ARG A 19 -6.28 -31.76 34.55
N GLY A 20 -7.60 -31.87 34.45
CA GLY A 20 -8.34 -31.51 33.23
C GLY A 20 -8.18 -30.02 32.87
N ASN A 21 -8.30 -29.15 33.87
CA ASN A 21 -8.15 -27.72 33.70
C ASN A 21 -6.71 -27.31 33.28
N ALA A 22 -5.68 -27.96 33.82
CA ALA A 22 -4.30 -27.70 33.45
C ALA A 22 -3.99 -28.08 32.00
N ILE A 23 -4.54 -29.19 31.51
CA ILE A 23 -4.41 -29.61 30.11
C ILE A 23 -5.17 -28.65 29.18
N ALA A 24 -6.38 -28.26 29.56
CA ALA A 24 -7.17 -27.30 28.79
C ALA A 24 -6.42 -25.96 28.65
N ILE A 25 -5.84 -25.43 29.71
CA ILE A 25 -5.02 -24.21 29.69
C ILE A 25 -3.80 -24.39 28.77
N ALA A 26 -3.11 -25.52 28.86
CA ALA A 26 -1.93 -25.81 28.04
C ALA A 26 -2.24 -25.89 26.53
N LEU A 27 -3.47 -26.28 26.17
CA LEU A 27 -3.91 -26.30 24.77
C LEU A 27 -4.41 -24.91 24.27
N VAL A 28 -5.06 -24.14 25.14
CA VAL A 28 -5.61 -22.84 24.78
C VAL A 28 -4.52 -21.79 24.57
N LEU A 29 -3.46 -21.80 25.35
CA LEU A 29 -2.38 -20.80 25.24
C LEU A 29 -1.69 -20.74 23.86
N PRO A 30 -1.29 -21.87 23.23
CA PRO A 30 -0.76 -21.86 21.88
C PRO A 30 -1.77 -21.37 20.84
N VAL A 31 -3.05 -21.69 20.99
CA VAL A 31 -4.10 -21.19 20.10
C VAL A 31 -4.21 -19.68 20.19
N LEU A 32 -4.19 -19.11 21.38
CA LEU A 32 -4.19 -17.65 21.56
C LEU A 32 -2.96 -16.98 20.95
N LEU A 33 -1.80 -17.63 20.99
CA LEU A 33 -0.59 -17.13 20.32
C LEU A 33 -0.79 -17.06 18.80
N VAL A 34 -1.32 -18.13 18.19
CA VAL A 34 -1.62 -18.17 16.75
C VAL A 34 -2.65 -17.11 16.37
N VAL A 35 -3.72 -16.97 17.13
CA VAL A 35 -4.74 -15.94 16.91
C VAL A 35 -4.13 -14.53 17.02
N SER A 36 -3.27 -14.30 18.00
CA SER A 36 -2.53 -13.04 18.13
C SER A 36 -1.71 -12.73 16.89
N TRP A 37 -0.97 -13.71 16.37
CA TRP A 37 -0.17 -13.53 15.14
C TRP A 37 -1.07 -13.23 13.94
N ALA A 38 -2.18 -13.94 13.79
CA ALA A 38 -3.13 -13.68 12.70
C ALA A 38 -3.69 -12.24 12.75
N VAL A 39 -4.02 -11.74 13.96
CA VAL A 39 -4.48 -10.35 14.15
C VAL A 39 -3.38 -9.33 13.79
N GLN A 40 -2.13 -9.58 14.19
CA GLN A 40 -1.01 -8.69 13.90
C GLN A 40 -0.66 -8.69 12.42
N ILE A 41 -0.57 -9.88 11.79
CA ILE A 41 -0.31 -10.02 10.35
C ILE A 41 -1.45 -9.37 9.55
N GLY A 42 -2.71 -9.60 9.96
CA GLY A 42 -3.87 -8.95 9.32
C GLY A 42 -3.84 -7.42 9.42
N ALA A 43 -3.34 -6.86 10.52
CA ALA A 43 -3.14 -5.42 10.66
C ALA A 43 -2.06 -4.90 9.70
N TYR A 44 -0.97 -5.66 9.54
CA TYR A 44 0.12 -5.33 8.63
C TYR A 44 -0.36 -5.36 7.16
N LEU A 45 -1.02 -6.44 6.76
CA LEU A 45 -1.54 -6.59 5.40
C LEU A 45 -2.59 -5.52 5.06
N ALA A 46 -3.50 -5.20 5.97
CA ALA A 46 -4.49 -4.16 5.76
C ALA A 46 -3.86 -2.75 5.63
N ARG A 47 -2.69 -2.54 6.22
CA ARG A 47 -1.96 -1.28 6.08
C ARG A 47 -1.24 -1.16 4.73
N ASP A 48 -0.56 -2.22 4.29
CA ASP A 48 0.34 -2.16 3.14
C ASP A 48 -0.36 -2.49 1.82
N PHE A 49 -1.38 -3.34 1.84
CA PHE A 49 -2.08 -3.85 0.65
C PHE A 49 -3.56 -3.43 0.58
N GLY A 50 -4.09 -2.74 1.58
CA GLY A 50 -5.45 -2.23 1.53
C GLY A 50 -5.63 -1.17 0.45
N SER A 51 -6.83 -1.09 -0.17
CA SER A 51 -7.22 0.05 -1.01
C SER A 51 -7.11 1.35 -0.20
N MET A 52 -7.01 2.51 -0.87
CA MET A 52 -6.87 3.79 -0.15
C MET A 52 -8.00 4.03 0.86
N ASP A 53 -9.21 3.58 0.53
CA ASP A 53 -10.40 3.73 1.37
C ASP A 53 -10.44 2.72 2.54
N ASP A 54 -9.84 1.52 2.35
CA ASP A 54 -9.84 0.44 3.34
C ASP A 54 -8.59 0.43 4.25
N ARG A 55 -7.64 1.34 4.04
CA ARG A 55 -6.43 1.38 4.86
C ARG A 55 -6.76 1.77 6.29
N LEU A 56 -6.39 0.88 7.19
CA LEU A 56 -6.49 1.18 8.61
C LEU A 56 -5.66 2.42 8.95
N GLY A 57 -6.31 3.43 9.48
CA GLY A 57 -5.60 4.57 10.07
C GLY A 57 -4.67 4.12 11.20
N ALA A 58 -3.69 4.95 11.55
CA ALA A 58 -2.70 4.65 12.60
C ALA A 58 -3.35 4.15 13.91
N GLY A 59 -4.52 4.70 14.28
CA GLY A 59 -5.27 4.26 15.45
C GLY A 59 -5.80 2.83 15.33
N GLY A 60 -6.31 2.43 14.16
CA GLY A 60 -6.81 1.08 13.91
C GLY A 60 -5.69 0.02 13.93
N VAL A 61 -4.53 0.35 13.37
CA VAL A 61 -3.34 -0.50 13.43
C VAL A 61 -2.88 -0.67 14.88
N LEU A 62 -2.75 0.44 15.62
CA LEU A 62 -2.34 0.42 17.03
C LEU A 62 -3.30 -0.40 17.89
N ALA A 63 -4.61 -0.23 17.73
CA ALA A 63 -5.62 -1.00 18.45
C ALA A 63 -5.46 -2.51 18.23
N ARG A 64 -5.29 -2.96 16.99
CA ARG A 64 -5.08 -4.40 16.67
C ARG A 64 -3.76 -4.93 17.25
N LEU A 65 -2.70 -4.13 17.25
CA LEU A 65 -1.42 -4.51 17.85
C LEU A 65 -1.54 -4.67 19.36
N VAL A 66 -2.25 -3.74 20.04
CA VAL A 66 -2.51 -3.84 21.48
C VAL A 66 -3.35 -5.07 21.79
N ILE A 67 -4.41 -5.35 21.05
CA ILE A 67 -5.22 -6.56 21.21
C ILE A 67 -4.34 -7.80 21.05
N GLY A 68 -3.53 -7.87 19.98
CA GLY A 68 -2.60 -8.98 19.77
C GLY A 68 -1.62 -9.15 20.93
N ALA A 69 -1.03 -8.08 21.44
CA ALA A 69 -0.11 -8.12 22.57
C ALA A 69 -0.79 -8.59 23.86
N VAL A 70 -2.01 -8.14 24.13
CA VAL A 70 -2.79 -8.59 25.29
C VAL A 70 -3.11 -10.08 25.19
N LEU A 71 -3.47 -10.58 24.03
CA LEU A 71 -3.74 -12.02 23.82
C LEU A 71 -2.47 -12.85 23.99
N ALA A 72 -1.35 -12.41 23.42
CA ALA A 72 -0.10 -13.20 23.39
C ALA A 72 0.72 -13.11 24.68
N VAL A 73 0.67 -11.98 25.39
CA VAL A 73 1.49 -11.74 26.58
C VAL A 73 0.64 -11.57 27.82
N GLY A 74 -0.42 -10.77 27.77
CA GLY A 74 -1.24 -10.46 28.93
C GLY A 74 -1.92 -11.68 29.54
N ILE A 75 -2.60 -12.47 28.70
CA ILE A 75 -3.30 -13.69 29.19
C ILE A 75 -2.33 -14.73 29.75
N PRO A 76 -1.23 -15.11 29.09
CA PRO A 76 -0.23 -16.03 29.65
C PRO A 76 0.39 -15.54 30.96
N VAL A 77 0.63 -14.23 31.12
CA VAL A 77 1.14 -13.64 32.37
C VAL A 77 0.11 -13.84 33.50
N VAL A 78 -1.16 -13.52 33.26
CA VAL A 78 -2.23 -13.72 34.24
C VAL A 78 -2.34 -15.20 34.63
N VAL A 79 -2.33 -16.10 33.67
CA VAL A 79 -2.35 -17.55 33.90
C VAL A 79 -1.15 -17.98 34.73
N LEU A 80 0.05 -17.50 34.39
CA LEU A 80 1.26 -17.83 35.14
C LEU A 80 1.17 -17.37 36.61
N VAL A 81 0.74 -16.14 36.84
CA VAL A 81 0.59 -15.58 38.20
C VAL A 81 -0.43 -16.37 39.02
N VAL A 82 -1.58 -16.70 38.43
CA VAL A 82 -2.64 -17.48 39.09
C VAL A 82 -2.13 -18.89 39.41
N GLN A 83 -1.49 -19.57 38.47
CA GLN A 83 -0.97 -20.92 38.66
C GLN A 83 0.17 -20.96 39.68
N VAL A 84 1.06 -20.01 39.69
CA VAL A 84 2.14 -19.92 40.70
C VAL A 84 1.57 -19.66 42.08
N ARG A 85 0.55 -18.79 42.23
CA ARG A 85 -0.12 -18.56 43.51
C ARG A 85 -0.88 -19.80 44.00
N ALA A 86 -1.61 -20.50 43.11
CA ALA A 86 -2.31 -21.71 43.41
C ALA A 86 -1.35 -22.81 43.90
N ARG A 87 -0.21 -22.99 43.22
CA ARG A 87 0.83 -23.95 43.60
C ARG A 87 1.48 -23.65 44.94
N ARG A 88 1.62 -22.41 45.34
CA ARG A 88 2.12 -22.03 46.68
C ARG A 88 1.16 -22.46 47.78
N ARG A 89 -0.13 -22.58 47.47
CA ARG A 89 -1.15 -23.04 48.43
C ARG A 89 -1.27 -24.55 48.44
N GLU A 90 -1.16 -25.20 47.27
CA GLU A 90 -1.29 -26.64 47.08
C GLU A 90 -0.13 -27.16 46.17
N PRO A 91 0.92 -27.79 46.75
CA PRO A 91 2.08 -28.26 45.99
C PRO A 91 1.79 -29.29 44.91
N ARG A 92 0.61 -29.95 44.97
CA ARG A 92 0.20 -30.99 44.01
C ARG A 92 -0.36 -30.43 42.69
N HIS A 93 -0.50 -29.10 42.54
CA HIS A 93 -0.96 -28.51 41.27
C HIS A 93 0.00 -28.80 40.12
N SER A 94 -0.60 -29.09 38.95
CA SER A 94 0.13 -29.46 37.71
C SER A 94 1.13 -28.41 37.25
N LEU A 95 2.38 -28.83 37.02
CA LEU A 95 3.43 -27.99 36.41
C LEU A 95 3.16 -27.66 34.94
N VAL A 96 2.32 -28.46 34.27
CA VAL A 96 2.11 -28.38 32.81
C VAL A 96 1.63 -26.98 32.39
N ALA A 97 0.66 -26.42 33.10
CA ALA A 97 0.15 -25.07 32.77
C ALA A 97 1.20 -23.96 33.00
N VAL A 98 2.03 -24.10 34.03
CA VAL A 98 3.11 -23.15 34.30
C VAL A 98 4.18 -23.21 33.20
N VAL A 99 4.60 -24.41 32.84
CA VAL A 99 5.59 -24.61 31.75
C VAL A 99 5.02 -24.11 30.43
N ALA A 100 3.78 -24.45 30.09
CA ALA A 100 3.13 -23.95 28.87
C ALA A 100 3.09 -22.43 28.83
N ALA A 101 2.72 -21.75 29.92
CA ALA A 101 2.71 -20.30 30.00
C ALA A 101 4.10 -19.69 29.83
N ILE A 102 5.14 -20.29 30.44
CA ILE A 102 6.51 -19.82 30.26
C ILE A 102 6.97 -19.98 28.82
N VAL A 103 6.74 -21.13 28.19
CA VAL A 103 7.12 -21.37 26.78
C VAL A 103 6.46 -20.37 25.85
N VAL A 104 5.15 -20.11 26.03
CA VAL A 104 4.43 -19.12 25.24
C VAL A 104 5.03 -17.72 25.45
N LEU A 105 5.35 -17.33 26.68
CA LEU A 105 5.94 -16.03 26.97
C LEU A 105 7.34 -15.87 26.38
N VAL A 106 8.17 -16.90 26.42
CA VAL A 106 9.53 -16.89 25.83
C VAL A 106 9.47 -16.63 24.32
N ILE A 107 8.41 -17.09 23.65
CA ILE A 107 8.21 -16.86 22.21
C ILE A 107 7.52 -15.51 21.98
N ALA A 108 6.44 -15.23 22.73
CA ALA A 108 5.58 -14.07 22.50
C ALA A 108 6.25 -12.73 22.84
N VAL A 109 7.05 -12.67 23.91
CA VAL A 109 7.65 -11.40 24.35
C VAL A 109 8.64 -10.83 23.34
N PRO A 110 9.65 -11.59 22.83
CA PRO A 110 10.56 -11.08 21.82
C PRO A 110 9.83 -10.70 20.53
N TRP A 111 8.90 -11.54 20.08
CA TRP A 111 8.13 -11.26 18.86
C TRP A 111 7.32 -9.96 18.98
N ASN A 112 6.52 -9.83 20.02
CA ASN A 112 5.74 -8.62 20.24
C ASN A 112 6.63 -7.39 20.46
N GLY A 113 7.77 -7.54 21.12
CA GLY A 113 8.75 -6.48 21.27
C GLY A 113 9.28 -5.97 19.93
N LEU A 114 9.65 -6.86 19.03
CA LEU A 114 10.12 -6.52 17.69
C LEU A 114 9.00 -5.87 16.85
N VAL A 115 7.81 -6.47 16.82
CA VAL A 115 6.67 -5.96 16.06
C VAL A 115 6.24 -4.58 16.57
N LEU A 116 6.06 -4.41 17.87
CA LEU A 116 5.68 -3.13 18.45
C LEU A 116 6.74 -2.05 18.17
N THR A 117 8.02 -2.38 18.34
CA THR A 117 9.10 -1.41 18.11
C THR A 117 9.15 -0.95 16.65
N SER A 118 9.01 -1.88 15.70
CA SER A 118 9.00 -1.55 14.28
C SER A 118 7.78 -0.68 13.91
N GLN A 119 6.61 -1.05 14.43
CA GLN A 119 5.36 -0.32 14.14
C GLN A 119 5.32 1.07 14.80
N VAL A 120 5.78 1.20 16.04
CA VAL A 120 5.88 2.52 16.68
C VAL A 120 6.82 3.44 15.92
N ARG A 121 7.96 2.91 15.44
CA ARG A 121 8.89 3.68 14.60
C ARG A 121 8.24 4.11 13.28
N SER A 122 7.51 3.22 12.62
CA SER A 122 6.83 3.55 11.36
C SER A 122 5.70 4.56 11.56
N VAL A 123 4.86 4.40 12.60
CA VAL A 123 3.82 5.37 12.95
C VAL A 123 4.42 6.74 13.30
N ALA A 124 5.53 6.77 14.04
CA ALA A 124 6.23 8.01 14.35
C ALA A 124 6.84 8.65 13.09
N ALA A 125 7.37 7.85 12.16
CA ALA A 125 7.87 8.35 10.88
C ALA A 125 6.73 8.92 10.01
N ASP A 126 5.60 8.24 9.93
CA ASP A 126 4.41 8.73 9.24
C ASP A 126 3.89 10.04 9.87
N ALA A 127 3.79 10.10 11.19
CA ALA A 127 3.38 11.32 11.88
C ALA A 127 4.32 12.51 11.58
N ARG A 128 5.63 12.26 11.49
CA ARG A 128 6.60 13.29 11.09
C ARG A 128 6.40 13.72 9.63
N ARG A 129 6.14 12.78 8.71
CA ARG A 129 5.83 13.09 7.31
C ARG A 129 4.57 13.95 7.20
N TRP A 130 3.51 13.58 7.91
CA TRP A 130 2.25 14.32 7.94
C TRP A 130 2.41 15.76 8.44
N ALA A 131 3.36 16.02 9.34
CA ALA A 131 3.65 17.35 9.85
C ALA A 131 4.49 18.21 8.88
N GLN A 132 5.05 17.63 7.83
CA GLN A 132 5.83 18.37 6.85
C GLN A 132 4.92 19.09 5.86
N PRO A 133 5.25 20.32 5.45
CA PRO A 133 4.54 20.97 4.34
C PRO A 133 4.85 20.25 3.04
N ALA A 134 3.92 20.32 2.08
CA ALA A 134 4.17 19.87 0.71
C ALA A 134 5.39 20.59 0.13
N THR A 135 6.15 19.92 -0.72
CA THR A 135 7.33 20.48 -1.37
C THR A 135 6.98 21.63 -2.33
N ALA A 136 7.97 22.40 -2.75
CA ALA A 136 7.76 23.46 -3.74
C ALA A 136 7.26 22.89 -5.08
N ALA A 137 7.81 21.74 -5.50
CA ALA A 137 7.39 21.05 -6.72
C ALA A 137 5.93 20.58 -6.64
N GLU A 138 5.50 19.98 -5.51
CA GLU A 138 4.11 19.58 -5.30
C GLU A 138 3.12 20.74 -5.26
N ARG A 139 3.59 21.95 -4.97
CA ARG A 139 2.81 23.20 -4.95
C ARG A 139 2.95 24.03 -6.22
N HIS A 140 3.65 23.53 -7.23
CA HIS A 140 3.93 24.29 -8.47
C HIS A 140 2.66 24.82 -9.13
N PHE A 141 1.56 24.07 -9.06
CA PHE A 141 0.25 24.41 -9.62
C PHE A 141 -0.84 24.60 -8.56
N ALA A 142 -0.50 25.23 -7.44
CA ALA A 142 -1.45 25.39 -6.32
C ALA A 142 -2.79 26.10 -6.72
N ASP A 143 -2.78 26.84 -7.83
CA ASP A 143 -3.95 27.60 -8.31
C ASP A 143 -4.79 26.87 -9.39
N GLY A 144 -4.57 25.58 -9.62
CA GLY A 144 -5.44 24.74 -10.46
C GLY A 144 -5.09 24.67 -11.95
N ASP A 145 -4.02 25.30 -12.39
CA ASP A 145 -3.62 25.36 -13.82
C ASP A 145 -2.91 24.11 -14.36
N ALA A 146 -2.66 23.11 -13.50
CA ALA A 146 -1.93 21.89 -13.88
C ALA A 146 -2.57 21.17 -15.06
N ARG A 147 -3.89 21.00 -15.05
CA ARG A 147 -4.64 20.37 -16.14
C ARG A 147 -4.47 21.11 -17.45
N ALA A 148 -4.75 22.41 -17.44
CA ALA A 148 -4.69 23.24 -18.65
C ALA A 148 -3.26 23.29 -19.22
N THR A 149 -2.25 23.37 -18.35
CA THR A 149 -0.85 23.35 -18.74
C THR A 149 -0.48 22.01 -19.39
N LEU A 150 -0.85 20.88 -18.75
CA LEU A 150 -0.54 19.56 -19.27
C LEU A 150 -1.26 19.30 -20.61
N GLU A 151 -2.54 19.69 -20.73
CA GLU A 151 -3.28 19.62 -21.99
C GLU A 151 -2.63 20.46 -23.10
N ARG A 152 -2.19 21.67 -22.80
CA ARG A 152 -1.50 22.55 -23.76
C ARG A 152 -0.19 21.95 -24.23
N ILE A 153 0.61 21.41 -23.30
CA ILE A 153 1.90 20.80 -23.62
C ILE A 153 1.67 19.52 -24.43
N GLY A 154 0.79 18.65 -23.98
CA GLY A 154 0.46 17.39 -24.66
C GLY A 154 -0.10 17.62 -26.06
N ASP A 155 -1.07 18.51 -26.21
CA ASP A 155 -1.68 18.83 -27.53
C ASP A 155 -0.64 19.44 -28.51
N ARG A 156 0.28 20.24 -28.01
CA ARG A 156 1.33 20.80 -28.86
C ARG A 156 2.35 19.74 -29.25
N THR A 157 2.72 18.86 -28.30
CA THR A 157 3.61 17.73 -28.57
C THR A 157 3.00 16.80 -29.63
N VAL A 158 1.73 16.40 -29.47
CA VAL A 158 1.01 15.57 -30.45
C VAL A 158 1.02 16.22 -31.83
N ARG A 159 0.77 17.52 -31.95
CA ARG A 159 0.79 18.24 -33.24
C ARG A 159 2.17 18.29 -33.87
N ILE A 160 3.22 18.49 -33.08
CA ILE A 160 4.61 18.48 -33.59
C ILE A 160 4.93 17.09 -34.18
N LEU A 161 4.46 16.03 -33.55
CA LEU A 161 4.61 14.64 -34.00
C LEU A 161 3.66 14.25 -35.13
N GLY A 162 2.86 15.18 -35.69
CA GLY A 162 1.99 14.94 -36.83
C GLY A 162 0.60 14.41 -36.44
N GLY A 163 0.30 14.25 -35.14
CA GLY A 163 -1.04 13.84 -34.68
C GLY A 163 -2.02 15.00 -34.51
N ASP A 164 -3.30 14.70 -34.41
CA ASP A 164 -4.33 15.66 -34.08
C ASP A 164 -5.36 15.08 -33.11
N ARG A 165 -5.20 15.43 -31.82
CA ARG A 165 -6.15 15.03 -30.80
C ARG A 165 -7.57 15.56 -31.01
N LYS A 166 -7.73 16.71 -31.66
CA LYS A 166 -9.07 17.32 -31.82
C LYS A 166 -9.95 16.55 -32.79
N SER A 167 -9.33 15.84 -33.74
CA SER A 167 -10.03 14.96 -34.68
C SER A 167 -10.05 13.51 -34.24
N ALA A 168 -9.45 13.16 -33.08
CA ALA A 168 -9.41 11.80 -32.61
C ALA A 168 -10.62 11.46 -31.71
N TYR A 169 -11.17 10.27 -31.94
CA TYR A 169 -12.34 9.76 -31.22
C TYR A 169 -12.06 8.35 -30.70
N ARG A 170 -12.62 8.01 -29.54
CA ARG A 170 -12.67 6.67 -28.98
C ARG A 170 -14.09 6.38 -28.53
N ASP A 171 -14.68 5.29 -29.04
CA ASP A 171 -16.06 4.90 -28.71
C ASP A 171 -17.08 6.02 -28.96
N GLY A 172 -16.90 6.79 -30.03
CA GLY A 172 -17.78 7.90 -30.39
C GLY A 172 -17.61 9.17 -29.55
N GLN A 173 -16.68 9.19 -28.61
CA GLN A 173 -16.35 10.37 -27.81
C GLN A 173 -14.98 10.94 -28.23
N ARG A 174 -14.83 12.25 -28.15
CA ARG A 174 -13.51 12.87 -28.40
C ARG A 174 -12.46 12.28 -27.47
N ALA A 175 -11.40 11.78 -28.06
CA ALA A 175 -10.35 11.09 -27.37
C ALA A 175 -9.27 12.04 -26.85
N GLY A 176 -8.60 11.61 -25.80
CA GLY A 176 -7.45 12.29 -25.25
C GLY A 176 -7.79 13.47 -24.35
N GLY A 177 -6.75 14.04 -23.78
CA GLY A 177 -6.82 15.10 -22.78
C GLY A 177 -6.26 14.67 -21.45
N ALA A 178 -6.06 15.64 -20.56
CA ALA A 178 -5.61 15.32 -19.22
C ALA A 178 -6.75 14.80 -18.35
N TYR A 179 -6.51 13.68 -17.70
CA TYR A 179 -7.36 13.14 -16.65
C TYR A 179 -6.61 13.14 -15.32
N SER A 180 -7.35 13.12 -14.22
CA SER A 180 -6.77 13.11 -12.88
C SER A 180 -6.91 11.77 -12.22
N GLU A 181 -5.90 11.42 -11.43
CA GLU A 181 -5.92 10.28 -10.51
C GLU A 181 -5.51 10.74 -9.11
N GLU A 182 -6.03 10.07 -8.10
CA GLU A 182 -5.64 10.33 -6.73
C GLU A 182 -4.24 9.78 -6.46
N CYS A 183 -3.45 10.54 -5.71
CA CYS A 183 -2.09 10.15 -5.35
C CYS A 183 -1.76 10.61 -3.93
N ARG A 184 -0.56 10.29 -3.46
CA ARG A 184 -0.04 10.75 -2.17
C ARG A 184 1.16 11.66 -2.37
N LEU A 185 1.10 12.81 -1.72
CA LEU A 185 2.21 13.74 -1.58
C LEU A 185 3.35 13.13 -0.75
N SER A 186 4.52 13.74 -0.79
CA SER A 186 5.68 13.34 0.01
C SER A 186 5.41 13.33 1.51
N ASN A 187 4.52 14.21 1.97
CA ASN A 187 4.05 14.31 3.34
C ASN A 187 2.87 13.37 3.67
N ALA A 188 2.54 12.43 2.78
CA ALA A 188 1.45 11.45 2.89
C ALA A 188 0.01 12.01 2.84
N HIS A 189 -0.18 13.30 2.63
CA HIS A 189 -1.50 13.87 2.36
C HIS A 189 -2.01 13.44 0.98
N GLN A 190 -3.32 13.50 0.79
CA GLN A 190 -3.92 13.26 -0.52
C GLN A 190 -3.59 14.42 -1.46
N GLY A 191 -3.26 14.07 -2.69
CA GLY A 191 -3.01 14.98 -3.78
C GLY A 191 -3.69 14.51 -5.05
N VAL A 192 -3.43 15.21 -6.12
CA VAL A 192 -3.91 14.89 -7.47
C VAL A 192 -2.72 14.80 -8.41
N ARG A 193 -2.72 13.78 -9.24
CA ARG A 193 -1.80 13.63 -10.37
C ARG A 193 -2.59 13.83 -11.63
N TRP A 194 -2.08 14.62 -12.56
CA TRP A 194 -2.66 14.78 -13.88
C TRP A 194 -1.86 13.96 -14.88
N ARG A 195 -2.56 13.21 -15.74
CA ARG A 195 -1.95 12.44 -16.82
C ARG A 195 -2.56 12.87 -18.13
N TYR A 196 -1.71 13.08 -19.12
CA TYR A 196 -2.10 13.29 -20.51
C TYR A 196 -1.63 12.08 -21.31
N TRP A 197 -2.54 11.54 -22.09
CA TRP A 197 -2.27 10.34 -22.84
C TRP A 197 -2.85 10.44 -24.25
N TYR A 198 -2.05 10.07 -25.25
CA TYR A 198 -2.44 10.01 -26.64
C TYR A 198 -1.68 8.87 -27.34
N HIS A 199 -2.43 7.90 -27.85
CA HIS A 199 -1.93 6.77 -28.62
C HIS A 199 -2.77 6.63 -29.90
N PRO A 200 -2.27 7.04 -31.07
CA PRO A 200 -3.07 7.16 -32.29
C PRO A 200 -3.67 5.81 -32.74
N GLY A 201 -3.00 4.70 -32.49
CA GLY A 201 -3.51 3.36 -32.79
C GLY A 201 -4.76 2.92 -32.02
N GLU A 202 -5.21 3.71 -31.02
CA GLU A 202 -6.41 3.44 -30.23
C GLU A 202 -7.59 4.36 -30.59
N TYR A 203 -7.38 5.29 -31.50
CA TYR A 203 -8.36 6.30 -31.86
C TYR A 203 -8.84 6.17 -33.30
N THR A 204 -10.05 6.64 -33.53
CA THR A 204 -10.65 6.73 -34.84
C THR A 204 -10.96 8.21 -35.18
N ASP A 205 -11.18 8.52 -36.45
CA ASP A 205 -11.76 9.77 -36.87
C ASP A 205 -13.28 9.82 -36.55
N GLU A 206 -13.94 10.93 -36.88
CA GLU A 206 -15.39 11.11 -36.70
C GLU A 206 -16.24 10.10 -37.49
N HIS A 207 -15.65 9.39 -38.47
CA HIS A 207 -16.30 8.36 -39.29
C HIS A 207 -15.95 6.93 -38.83
N GLY A 208 -15.18 6.76 -37.77
CA GLY A 208 -14.78 5.46 -37.23
C GLY A 208 -13.60 4.81 -37.96
N LYS A 209 -12.88 5.57 -38.80
CA LYS A 209 -11.65 5.11 -39.45
C LYS A 209 -10.49 5.25 -38.46
N GLU A 210 -9.69 4.18 -38.30
CA GLU A 210 -8.49 4.19 -37.45
C GLU A 210 -7.51 5.31 -37.88
N LEU A 211 -7.06 6.09 -36.91
CA LEU A 211 -6.05 7.12 -37.08
C LEU A 211 -4.64 6.51 -37.02
N LEU A 212 -4.41 5.52 -37.84
CA LEU A 212 -3.07 4.97 -38.04
C LEU A 212 -2.29 5.90 -38.97
N PRO A 213 -1.01 6.16 -38.70
CA PRO A 213 -0.13 6.80 -39.67
C PRO A 213 -0.02 5.87 -40.90
N GLU A 214 -0.71 6.24 -41.98
CA GLU A 214 -0.79 5.41 -43.20
C GLU A 214 0.54 5.29 -43.94
N ASP A 215 1.57 6.07 -43.59
CA ASP A 215 2.80 6.15 -44.37
C ASP A 215 4.08 5.93 -43.55
N HIS A 216 4.93 5.03 -44.04
CA HIS A 216 6.32 4.90 -43.62
C HIS A 216 7.13 6.20 -43.75
N THR A 217 6.67 7.18 -44.51
CA THR A 217 7.23 8.55 -44.61
C THR A 217 7.13 9.32 -43.30
N LEU A 218 6.17 9.02 -42.43
CA LEU A 218 6.15 9.53 -41.07
C LEU A 218 7.37 9.07 -40.25
N ILE A 219 7.96 7.91 -40.58
CA ILE A 219 9.13 7.38 -39.86
C ILE A 219 10.37 8.22 -40.15
N GLU A 220 10.56 8.72 -41.38
CA GLU A 220 11.63 9.67 -41.71
C GLU A 220 11.33 11.10 -41.18
N GLY A 221 10.06 11.46 -41.07
CA GLY A 221 9.57 12.66 -40.40
C GLY A 221 9.78 12.63 -38.89
N ALA A 222 9.57 11.46 -38.24
CA ALA A 222 9.65 11.29 -36.82
C ALA A 222 10.99 11.75 -36.20
N ASN A 223 12.12 11.49 -36.87
CA ASN A 223 13.42 11.98 -36.38
C ASN A 223 13.55 13.54 -36.40
N ARG A 224 12.83 14.21 -37.28
CA ARG A 224 12.74 15.67 -37.29
C ARG A 224 11.81 16.19 -36.21
N ASP A 225 10.75 15.48 -35.99
CA ASP A 225 9.71 15.81 -35.02
C ASP A 225 10.21 15.68 -33.57
N VAL A 226 11.09 14.72 -33.27
CA VAL A 226 11.74 14.60 -31.95
C VAL A 226 12.54 15.84 -31.62
N ALA A 227 13.29 16.41 -32.59
CA ALA A 227 14.02 17.65 -32.39
C ALA A 227 13.07 18.83 -32.15
N GLY A 228 11.96 18.89 -32.86
CA GLY A 228 10.91 19.88 -32.65
C GLY A 228 10.24 19.79 -31.29
N VAL A 229 9.94 18.55 -30.83
CA VAL A 229 9.40 18.31 -29.48
C VAL A 229 10.41 18.76 -28.42
N ARG A 230 11.66 18.37 -28.54
CA ARG A 230 12.72 18.80 -27.62
C ARG A 230 12.82 20.34 -27.52
N ALA A 231 12.92 21.02 -28.65
CA ALA A 231 13.00 22.48 -28.70
C ALA A 231 11.74 23.12 -28.04
N TYR A 232 10.57 22.56 -28.28
CA TYR A 232 9.33 23.01 -27.64
C TYR A 232 9.37 22.82 -26.13
N TRP A 233 9.73 21.63 -25.66
CA TRP A 233 9.78 21.35 -24.22
C TRP A 233 10.82 22.23 -23.50
N GLU A 234 12.00 22.42 -24.09
CA GLU A 234 13.00 23.36 -23.56
C GLU A 234 12.44 24.78 -23.45
N SER A 235 11.65 25.24 -24.44
CA SER A 235 10.98 26.54 -24.39
C SER A 235 9.93 26.68 -23.27
N GLU A 236 9.38 25.55 -22.81
CA GLU A 236 8.46 25.48 -21.68
C GLU A 236 9.19 25.21 -20.33
N GLY A 237 10.52 25.19 -20.30
CA GLY A 237 11.33 24.90 -19.12
C GLY A 237 11.34 23.40 -18.72
N ILE A 238 11.02 22.54 -19.68
CA ILE A 238 11.05 21.08 -19.52
C ILE A 238 12.31 20.56 -20.18
N ASP A 239 13.20 19.92 -19.41
CA ASP A 239 14.39 19.27 -19.97
C ASP A 239 13.99 17.96 -20.67
N ALA A 240 14.53 17.74 -21.86
CA ALA A 240 14.29 16.54 -22.65
C ALA A 240 15.52 15.63 -22.62
N ARG A 241 15.47 14.55 -21.86
CA ARG A 241 16.53 13.54 -21.84
C ARG A 241 16.27 12.48 -22.89
N SER A 242 17.28 12.19 -23.72
CA SER A 242 17.27 10.98 -24.53
C SER A 242 17.84 9.84 -23.69
N GLU A 243 17.12 8.77 -23.52
CA GLU A 243 17.67 7.55 -22.95
C GLU A 243 18.53 6.89 -24.02
N ALA A 244 19.84 7.07 -23.90
CA ALA A 244 20.83 6.61 -24.89
C ALA A 244 20.84 5.09 -25.14
N ASP A 245 20.21 4.32 -24.25
CA ASP A 245 20.30 2.85 -24.26
C ASP A 245 19.04 2.14 -24.75
N MET A 246 17.92 2.82 -25.02
CA MET A 246 16.69 2.12 -25.33
C MET A 246 16.23 2.24 -26.80
N VAL A 247 15.86 3.37 -27.26
CA VAL A 247 15.43 3.55 -28.66
C VAL A 247 15.74 4.98 -29.08
N ALA A 248 16.41 5.17 -30.19
CA ALA A 248 16.83 6.49 -30.69
C ALA A 248 15.71 7.54 -30.84
N ASP A 249 14.46 7.09 -30.79
CA ASP A 249 13.27 7.88 -31.04
C ASP A 249 12.46 8.18 -29.76
N GLN A 250 12.99 7.83 -28.59
CA GLN A 250 12.32 8.07 -27.31
C GLN A 250 12.95 9.26 -26.59
N ILE A 251 12.11 10.19 -26.16
CA ILE A 251 12.52 11.30 -25.29
C ILE A 251 11.66 11.31 -24.03
N SER A 252 12.30 11.55 -22.90
CA SER A 252 11.62 11.64 -21.61
C SER A 252 11.64 13.08 -21.11
N PRO A 253 10.47 13.67 -20.82
CA PRO A 253 10.41 15.00 -20.23
C PRO A 253 10.89 14.94 -18.77
N THR A 254 11.64 15.95 -18.35
CA THR A 254 12.10 16.08 -16.96
C THR A 254 11.89 17.51 -16.49
N ALA A 255 11.07 17.68 -15.47
CA ALA A 255 10.92 18.93 -14.74
C ALA A 255 10.58 18.59 -13.28
N ASP A 256 10.78 19.53 -12.36
CA ASP A 256 10.53 19.32 -10.94
C ASP A 256 9.08 18.90 -10.65
N TRP A 257 8.14 19.30 -11.49
CA TRP A 257 6.70 19.03 -11.36
C TRP A 257 6.20 17.93 -12.32
N LEU A 258 7.07 17.39 -13.17
CA LEU A 258 6.74 16.36 -14.16
C LEU A 258 7.41 15.06 -13.78
N GLU A 259 6.64 13.97 -13.70
CA GLU A 259 7.19 12.63 -13.56
C GLU A 259 7.66 12.15 -14.94
N SER A 260 8.84 11.55 -15.00
CA SER A 260 9.42 11.05 -16.24
C SER A 260 8.50 9.99 -16.84
N THR A 261 7.78 10.34 -17.88
CA THR A 261 7.06 9.42 -18.75
C THR A 261 7.66 9.50 -20.14
N SER A 262 7.72 8.38 -20.81
CA SER A 262 8.34 8.27 -22.11
C SER A 262 7.36 8.67 -23.22
N SER A 263 7.82 9.51 -24.14
CA SER A 263 7.10 9.76 -25.40
C SER A 263 7.77 8.94 -26.50
N TYR A 264 6.98 8.09 -27.17
CA TYR A 264 7.45 7.22 -28.26
C TYR A 264 7.05 7.81 -29.61
N THR A 265 7.93 7.64 -30.58
CA THR A 265 7.68 8.10 -31.94
C THR A 265 7.39 6.93 -32.91
N ARG A 266 7.36 5.67 -32.43
CA ARG A 266 7.09 4.48 -33.24
C ARG A 266 6.14 3.51 -32.54
N PRO A 267 5.15 2.97 -33.25
CA PRO A 267 4.78 3.14 -34.67
C PRO A 267 3.97 4.40 -34.96
N GLY A 268 3.75 5.28 -33.98
CA GLY A 268 3.02 6.54 -34.11
C GLY A 268 3.38 7.50 -32.98
N PRO A 269 2.82 8.72 -32.96
CA PRO A 269 3.12 9.73 -31.95
C PRO A 269 2.46 9.40 -30.59
N ASP A 270 3.00 8.42 -29.91
CA ASP A 270 2.60 8.12 -28.53
C ASP A 270 3.11 9.22 -27.61
N VAL A 271 2.20 9.86 -26.90
CA VAL A 271 2.54 10.90 -25.91
C VAL A 271 1.90 10.53 -24.58
N ASP A 272 2.74 10.27 -23.59
CA ASP A 272 2.34 10.07 -22.20
C ASP A 272 3.10 11.07 -21.32
N LEU A 273 2.37 11.96 -20.68
CA LEU A 273 2.90 12.97 -19.77
C LEU A 273 2.17 12.85 -18.44
N SER A 274 2.90 12.90 -17.35
CA SER A 274 2.34 12.81 -16.02
C SER A 274 2.97 13.85 -15.10
N THR A 275 2.14 14.57 -14.35
CA THR A 275 2.67 15.38 -13.26
C THR A 275 3.12 14.49 -12.10
N ILE A 276 4.01 14.98 -11.26
CA ILE A 276 4.14 14.42 -9.90
C ILE A 276 2.81 14.57 -9.16
N CYS A 277 2.72 14.02 -7.96
CA CYS A 277 1.56 14.27 -7.11
C CYS A 277 1.56 15.74 -6.66
N LEU A 278 0.47 16.47 -6.97
CA LEU A 278 0.31 17.89 -6.71
C LEU A 278 -0.67 18.15 -5.56
N VAL A 279 -0.51 19.26 -4.88
CA VAL A 279 -1.50 19.76 -3.91
C VAL A 279 -2.79 20.05 -4.67
N ARG A 280 -3.92 19.65 -4.08
CA ARG A 280 -5.25 19.82 -4.65
C ARG A 280 -5.79 21.21 -4.41
#